data_71031e7d01c21333e3a7cea446822b1c
#
_entry.id   71031e7d01c21333e3a7cea446822b1c
#
_cell.length_a   1.000
_cell.length_b   1.000
_cell.length_c   1.000
_cell.angle_alpha   90.00
_cell.angle_beta   90.00
_cell.angle_gamma   90.00
#
_symmetry.space_group_name_H-M   'P 1'
#
loop_
_entity.id
_entity.type
_entity.pdbx_description
1 polymer ?
#
loop_
_entity_poly.entity_id
_entity_poly.type
_entity_poly.pdbx_seq_one_letter_code
_entity_poly.pdbx_strand_id
1 'polypeptide(L)'
;MRDYLDRLRVTGGLREPGLVSTAVFALTGVAFFRVALLPEFGRELSISTFGLGMVTTVFAVGRLVADLPGGHLADRIRARRLMALSASGVAMGSLLLGLSVVSLTVYLSAFLLGVASATTNATGMTFFSNVGGGSHRGTSMAVFSAALLGGQAVGPAVAGLLSSWGGWRFAMFVGAAIAAATTVVLLGVRSSRRPPATPRTGPPPPSDGPATPRVGSLAVLQTVSFAVFLTLGAVPQTLVPLIGADDLDLGTAAIGLALGVGGFARFLGTIVGGWLSDRMSRKAALVPGLMVQAGGVALLALRPTLAAWLSAIVIMSLASFAVPVAATIIGDITDPSQVGTQLGRFRFVGDIGLITGPLVVSALFEGVGRAPAFLFVAVVLTGAAVLSWRLLPNSHASPVL
;
A
#
# COMPACT_ATOMS: atom_id res chain seq x y z
N MET A 1 12.19 -13.57 -19.49
CA MET A 1 12.16 -12.11 -19.75
C MET A 1 12.12 -11.80 -21.25
N ARG A 2 13.07 -12.30 -22.08
CA ARG A 2 13.06 -12.07 -23.55
C ARG A 2 11.79 -12.56 -24.22
N ASP A 3 11.36 -13.80 -24.02
CA ASP A 3 10.12 -14.37 -24.58
C ASP A 3 8.86 -13.60 -24.17
N TYR A 4 8.80 -13.06 -22.97
CA TYR A 4 7.72 -12.21 -22.49
C TYR A 4 7.69 -10.88 -23.26
N LEU A 5 8.83 -10.25 -23.47
CA LEU A 5 8.96 -9.01 -24.23
C LEU A 5 8.63 -9.22 -25.73
N ASP A 6 9.02 -10.37 -26.30
CA ASP A 6 8.75 -10.68 -27.69
C ASP A 6 7.26 -11.00 -27.94
N ARG A 7 6.57 -11.67 -27.02
CA ARG A 7 5.11 -11.86 -27.10
C ARG A 7 4.34 -10.55 -26.93
N LEU A 8 4.79 -9.65 -26.06
CA LEU A 8 4.21 -8.31 -25.95
C LEU A 8 4.40 -7.49 -27.24
N ARG A 9 5.49 -7.72 -28.00
CA ARG A 9 5.68 -7.13 -29.33
C ARG A 9 4.72 -7.66 -30.38
N VAL A 10 4.38 -8.96 -30.32
CA VAL A 10 3.49 -9.63 -31.29
C VAL A 10 2.02 -9.32 -31.03
N THR A 11 1.60 -9.05 -29.78
CA THR A 11 0.19 -8.81 -29.42
C THR A 11 -0.27 -7.34 -29.47
N GLY A 12 0.48 -6.45 -30.10
CA GLY A 12 0.07 -5.03 -30.24
C GLY A 12 0.95 -4.03 -29.50
N GLY A 13 2.10 -4.48 -29.02
CA GLY A 13 3.17 -3.63 -28.56
C GLY A 13 3.27 -3.48 -27.03
N LEU A 14 4.49 -3.28 -26.58
CA LEU A 14 4.89 -2.86 -25.22
C LEU A 14 4.21 -1.55 -24.75
N ARG A 15 3.42 -0.91 -25.63
CA ARG A 15 2.85 0.43 -25.38
C ARG A 15 1.76 0.40 -24.30
N GLU A 16 0.82 -0.55 -24.29
CA GLU A 16 -0.26 -0.56 -23.28
C GLU A 16 0.22 -0.97 -21.89
N PRO A 17 0.97 -2.07 -21.68
CA PRO A 17 1.51 -2.41 -20.36
C PRO A 17 2.45 -1.35 -19.81
N GLY A 18 3.31 -0.77 -20.66
CA GLY A 18 4.18 0.33 -20.27
C GLY A 18 3.40 1.56 -19.83
N LEU A 19 2.38 1.95 -20.59
CA LEU A 19 1.52 3.09 -20.27
C LEU A 19 0.79 2.89 -18.93
N VAL A 20 0.21 1.69 -18.72
CA VAL A 20 -0.50 1.38 -17.47
C VAL A 20 0.47 1.32 -16.29
N SER A 21 1.68 0.73 -16.44
CA SER A 21 2.69 0.73 -15.38
C SER A 21 3.11 2.14 -14.99
N THR A 22 3.39 3.00 -15.98
CA THR A 22 3.77 4.40 -15.75
C THR A 22 2.63 5.16 -15.07
N ALA A 23 1.38 4.93 -15.49
CA ALA A 23 0.23 5.54 -14.85
C ALA A 23 0.07 5.08 -13.40
N VAL A 24 0.19 3.78 -13.10
CA VAL A 24 0.16 3.25 -11.74
C VAL A 24 1.26 3.88 -10.89
N PHE A 25 2.49 3.94 -11.38
CA PHE A 25 3.62 4.56 -10.68
C PHE A 25 3.35 6.04 -10.39
N ALA A 26 2.99 6.83 -11.40
CA ALA A 26 2.79 8.26 -11.27
C ALA A 26 1.61 8.60 -10.34
N LEU A 27 0.45 7.98 -10.55
CA LEU A 27 -0.76 8.25 -9.77
C LEU A 27 -0.61 7.81 -8.31
N THR A 28 0.04 6.66 -8.08
CA THR A 28 0.33 6.22 -6.72
C THR A 28 1.33 7.16 -6.04
N GLY A 29 2.38 7.58 -6.77
CA GLY A 29 3.34 8.56 -6.27
C GLY A 29 2.65 9.85 -5.84
N VAL A 30 1.84 10.45 -6.70
CA VAL A 30 1.11 11.69 -6.40
C VAL A 30 0.15 11.52 -5.22
N ALA A 31 -0.57 10.40 -5.13
CA ALA A 31 -1.46 10.15 -4.00
C ALA A 31 -0.71 10.08 -2.65
N PHE A 32 0.59 9.71 -2.68
CA PHE A 32 1.45 9.66 -1.49
C PHE A 32 2.21 10.97 -1.21
N PHE A 33 2.13 12.00 -2.07
CA PHE A 33 2.68 13.33 -1.80
C PHE A 33 2.24 13.88 -0.46
N ARG A 34 0.94 13.72 -0.15
CA ARG A 34 0.35 14.17 1.12
C ARG A 34 1.10 13.70 2.36
N VAL A 35 1.79 12.54 2.30
CA VAL A 35 2.44 11.94 3.48
C VAL A 35 3.65 12.77 3.92
N ALA A 36 4.51 13.19 2.98
CA ALA A 36 5.66 14.04 3.29
C ALA A 36 5.26 15.48 3.63
N LEU A 37 4.14 15.95 3.06
CA LEU A 37 3.64 17.31 3.21
C LEU A 37 2.77 17.50 4.46
N LEU A 38 2.40 16.39 5.13
CA LEU A 38 1.47 16.36 6.26
C LEU A 38 1.85 17.34 7.40
N PRO A 39 3.11 17.44 7.83
CA PRO A 39 3.48 18.41 8.88
C PRO A 39 3.34 19.87 8.42
N GLU A 40 3.69 20.14 7.15
CA GLU A 40 3.73 21.51 6.64
C GLU A 40 2.32 22.10 6.50
N PHE A 41 1.39 21.40 5.84
CA PHE A 41 0.01 21.88 5.77
C PHE A 41 -0.72 21.77 7.12
N GLY A 42 -0.31 20.84 7.98
CA GLY A 42 -0.83 20.73 9.35
C GLY A 42 -0.53 21.98 10.18
N ARG A 43 0.69 22.46 10.14
CA ARG A 43 1.10 23.69 10.84
C ARG A 43 0.41 24.92 10.24
N GLU A 44 0.38 25.06 8.91
CA GLU A 44 -0.23 26.24 8.25
C GLU A 44 -1.73 26.33 8.52
N LEU A 45 -2.44 25.18 8.52
CA LEU A 45 -3.89 25.12 8.73
C LEU A 45 -4.27 24.88 10.20
N SER A 46 -3.31 24.89 11.11
CA SER A 46 -3.50 24.68 12.56
C SER A 46 -4.27 23.40 12.88
N ILE A 47 -3.97 22.30 12.15
CA ILE A 47 -4.60 21.00 12.35
C ILE A 47 -3.83 20.24 13.43
N SER A 48 -4.52 19.75 14.48
CA SER A 48 -3.90 18.97 15.56
C SER A 48 -3.36 17.63 15.08
N THR A 49 -2.53 16.97 15.87
CA THR A 49 -2.00 15.63 15.54
C THR A 49 -3.12 14.61 15.31
N PHE A 50 -4.17 14.65 16.13
CA PHE A 50 -5.37 13.84 15.92
C PHE A 50 -6.05 14.18 14.57
N GLY A 51 -6.19 15.48 14.25
CA GLY A 51 -6.74 15.93 12.97
C GLY A 51 -5.91 15.46 11.78
N LEU A 52 -4.59 15.39 11.90
CA LEU A 52 -3.71 14.83 10.86
C LEU A 52 -3.84 13.32 10.75
N GLY A 53 -4.08 12.62 11.85
CA GLY A 53 -4.50 11.21 11.84
C GLY A 53 -5.81 11.01 11.09
N MET A 54 -6.79 11.92 11.29
CA MET A 54 -8.04 11.91 10.53
C MET A 54 -7.84 12.06 9.03
N VAL A 55 -6.83 12.80 8.54
CA VAL A 55 -6.52 12.88 7.10
C VAL A 55 -6.21 11.50 6.53
N THR A 56 -5.37 10.73 7.24
CA THR A 56 -5.02 9.35 6.81
C THR A 56 -6.20 8.40 6.96
N THR A 57 -7.00 8.54 8.02
CA THR A 57 -8.24 7.77 8.22
C THR A 57 -9.24 8.02 7.08
N VAL A 58 -9.51 9.27 6.75
CA VAL A 58 -10.46 9.64 5.69
C VAL A 58 -9.98 9.16 4.31
N PHE A 59 -8.67 9.21 4.05
CA PHE A 59 -8.07 8.59 2.87
C PHE A 59 -8.33 7.08 2.83
N ALA A 60 -8.17 6.39 3.96
CA ALA A 60 -8.43 4.95 4.05
C ALA A 60 -9.92 4.60 3.87
N VAL A 61 -10.83 5.43 4.40
CA VAL A 61 -12.28 5.30 4.16
C VAL A 61 -12.60 5.46 2.68
N GLY A 62 -12.03 6.47 2.01
CA GLY A 62 -12.18 6.65 0.56
C GLY A 62 -11.72 5.42 -0.23
N ARG A 63 -10.60 4.80 0.18
CA ARG A 63 -10.12 3.54 -0.41
C ARG A 63 -11.13 2.42 -0.22
N LEU A 64 -11.59 2.21 1.01
CA LEU A 64 -12.54 1.13 1.32
C LEU A 64 -13.83 1.27 0.51
N VAL A 65 -14.37 2.47 0.40
CA VAL A 65 -15.58 2.77 -0.40
C VAL A 65 -15.39 2.42 -1.87
N ALA A 66 -14.20 2.66 -2.42
CA ALA A 66 -13.91 2.37 -3.84
C ALA A 66 -13.49 0.91 -4.08
N ASP A 67 -12.89 0.23 -3.12
CA ASP A 67 -12.49 -1.17 -3.25
C ASP A 67 -13.71 -2.10 -3.39
N LEU A 68 -14.86 -1.76 -2.77
CA LEU A 68 -16.10 -2.53 -2.88
C LEU A 68 -16.65 -2.62 -4.33
N PRO A 69 -16.86 -1.52 -5.06
CA PRO A 69 -17.31 -1.56 -6.46
C PRO A 69 -16.16 -1.71 -7.46
N GLY A 70 -14.91 -1.46 -7.04
CA GLY A 70 -13.74 -1.36 -7.92
C GLY A 70 -13.47 -2.61 -8.74
N GLY A 71 -13.64 -3.78 -8.14
CA GLY A 71 -13.52 -5.07 -8.85
C GLY A 71 -14.55 -5.20 -9.98
N HIS A 72 -15.82 -4.92 -9.70
CA HIS A 72 -16.90 -5.00 -10.69
C HIS A 72 -16.76 -3.95 -11.80
N LEU A 73 -16.31 -2.73 -11.46
CA LEU A 73 -16.05 -1.70 -12.45
C LEU A 73 -14.86 -2.04 -13.34
N ALA A 74 -13.81 -2.60 -12.78
CA ALA A 74 -12.62 -3.02 -13.53
C ALA A 74 -12.92 -4.14 -14.55
N ASP A 75 -13.91 -5.01 -14.26
CA ASP A 75 -14.37 -6.04 -15.19
C ASP A 75 -15.26 -5.50 -16.31
N ARG A 76 -16.03 -4.44 -16.06
CA ARG A 76 -17.01 -3.88 -17.01
C ARG A 76 -16.47 -2.75 -17.86
N ILE A 77 -15.60 -1.91 -17.29
CA ILE A 77 -15.05 -0.72 -17.95
C ILE A 77 -13.65 -1.07 -18.51
N ARG A 78 -13.30 -0.55 -19.67
CA ARG A 78 -11.95 -0.70 -20.24
C ARG A 78 -10.92 -0.14 -19.25
N ALA A 79 -9.88 -0.91 -18.91
CA ALA A 79 -8.87 -0.54 -17.90
C ALA A 79 -8.32 0.88 -18.12
N ARG A 80 -8.08 1.28 -19.36
CA ARG A 80 -7.58 2.62 -19.69
C ARG A 80 -8.57 3.75 -19.34
N ARG A 81 -9.88 3.56 -19.59
CA ARG A 81 -10.89 4.57 -19.23
C ARG A 81 -11.05 4.69 -17.71
N LEU A 82 -11.03 3.55 -17.03
CA LEU A 82 -11.11 3.52 -15.58
C LEU A 82 -9.85 4.13 -14.94
N MET A 83 -8.67 3.87 -15.54
CA MET A 83 -7.42 4.50 -15.12
C MET A 83 -7.42 6.02 -15.38
N ALA A 84 -7.99 6.48 -16.51
CA ALA A 84 -8.14 7.91 -16.79
C ALA A 84 -9.09 8.59 -15.79
N LEU A 85 -10.20 7.93 -15.43
CA LEU A 85 -11.10 8.43 -14.39
C LEU A 85 -10.39 8.53 -13.04
N SER A 86 -9.63 7.51 -12.68
CA SER A 86 -8.80 7.52 -11.47
C SER A 86 -7.76 8.66 -11.51
N ALA A 87 -7.08 8.86 -12.64
CA ALA A 87 -6.13 9.95 -12.82
C ALA A 87 -6.79 11.34 -12.66
N SER A 88 -7.99 11.52 -13.20
CA SER A 88 -8.78 12.74 -12.99
C SER A 88 -9.12 12.92 -11.51
N GLY A 89 -9.47 11.85 -10.79
CA GLY A 89 -9.71 11.88 -9.35
C GLY A 89 -8.46 12.26 -8.54
N VAL A 90 -7.28 11.72 -8.91
CA VAL A 90 -6.01 12.12 -8.27
C VAL A 90 -5.71 13.59 -8.57
N ALA A 91 -5.91 14.06 -9.81
CA ALA A 91 -5.70 15.46 -10.18
C ALA A 91 -6.61 16.38 -9.38
N MET A 92 -7.91 16.08 -9.30
CA MET A 92 -8.88 16.86 -8.54
C MET A 92 -8.57 16.86 -7.05
N GLY A 93 -8.26 15.70 -6.46
CA GLY A 93 -7.89 15.60 -5.05
C GLY A 93 -6.62 16.38 -4.72
N SER A 94 -5.60 16.31 -5.58
CA SER A 94 -4.36 17.07 -5.41
C SER A 94 -4.60 18.58 -5.55
N LEU A 95 -5.40 19.00 -6.52
CA LEU A 95 -5.78 20.39 -6.72
C LEU A 95 -6.55 20.92 -5.50
N LEU A 96 -7.54 20.15 -5.02
CA LEU A 96 -8.34 20.51 -3.85
C LEU A 96 -7.45 20.64 -2.59
N LEU A 97 -6.48 19.75 -2.39
CA LEU A 97 -5.53 19.88 -1.29
C LEU A 97 -4.69 21.14 -1.44
N GLY A 98 -4.12 21.42 -2.62
CA GLY A 98 -3.33 22.63 -2.89
C GLY A 98 -4.09 23.95 -2.67
N LEU A 99 -5.41 23.94 -2.89
CA LEU A 99 -6.28 25.08 -2.67
C LEU A 99 -6.89 25.14 -1.26
N SER A 100 -6.57 24.18 -0.38
CA SER A 100 -7.17 24.10 0.95
C SER A 100 -6.77 25.27 1.83
N VAL A 101 -7.78 25.87 2.47
CA VAL A 101 -7.64 26.94 3.47
C VAL A 101 -8.28 26.58 4.81
N VAL A 102 -9.05 25.48 4.84
CA VAL A 102 -9.68 24.93 6.04
C VAL A 102 -9.52 23.41 6.10
N SER A 103 -9.54 22.84 7.29
CA SER A 103 -9.37 21.39 7.51
C SER A 103 -10.38 20.53 6.77
N LEU A 104 -11.62 21.01 6.60
CA LEU A 104 -12.67 20.28 5.87
C LEU A 104 -12.27 20.00 4.41
N THR A 105 -11.67 20.96 3.72
CA THR A 105 -11.22 20.76 2.32
C THR A 105 -10.06 19.79 2.24
N VAL A 106 -9.19 19.71 3.27
CA VAL A 106 -8.14 18.70 3.39
C VAL A 106 -8.73 17.30 3.52
N TYR A 107 -9.77 17.12 4.36
CA TYR A 107 -10.43 15.82 4.50
C TYR A 107 -11.16 15.39 3.22
N LEU A 108 -11.86 16.30 2.54
CA LEU A 108 -12.51 16.01 1.26
C LEU A 108 -11.49 15.62 0.18
N SER A 109 -10.35 16.31 0.13
CA SER A 109 -9.23 15.96 -0.73
C SER A 109 -8.69 14.56 -0.40
N ALA A 110 -8.46 14.26 0.87
CA ALA A 110 -7.97 12.96 1.31
C ALA A 110 -8.93 11.83 0.92
N PHE A 111 -10.24 12.02 1.09
CA PHE A 111 -11.26 11.08 0.64
C PHE A 111 -11.16 10.81 -0.87
N LEU A 112 -11.09 11.87 -1.66
CA LEU A 112 -11.04 11.80 -3.12
C LEU A 112 -9.76 11.09 -3.61
N LEU A 113 -8.61 11.43 -3.01
CA LEU A 113 -7.33 10.75 -3.25
C LEU A 113 -7.39 9.27 -2.87
N GLY A 114 -8.10 8.93 -1.79
CA GLY A 114 -8.34 7.56 -1.37
C GLY A 114 -9.12 6.76 -2.39
N VAL A 115 -10.27 7.27 -2.83
CA VAL A 115 -11.11 6.68 -3.89
C VAL A 115 -10.31 6.47 -5.17
N ALA A 116 -9.60 7.49 -5.62
CA ALA A 116 -8.80 7.43 -6.84
C ALA A 116 -7.64 6.44 -6.72
N SER A 117 -6.94 6.42 -5.58
CA SER A 117 -5.84 5.47 -5.32
C SER A 117 -6.29 4.01 -5.34
N ALA A 118 -7.44 3.70 -4.74
CA ALA A 118 -8.02 2.35 -4.77
C ALA A 118 -8.41 1.95 -6.19
N THR A 119 -9.06 2.86 -6.93
CA THR A 119 -9.43 2.63 -8.33
C THR A 119 -8.20 2.39 -9.22
N THR A 120 -7.11 3.15 -9.02
CA THR A 120 -5.81 2.91 -9.69
C THR A 120 -5.30 1.52 -9.41
N ASN A 121 -5.30 1.10 -8.14
CA ASN A 121 -4.81 -0.19 -7.69
C ASN A 121 -5.64 -1.35 -8.28
N ALA A 122 -6.97 -1.29 -8.15
CA ALA A 122 -7.88 -2.30 -8.68
C ALA A 122 -7.75 -2.44 -10.21
N THR A 123 -7.70 -1.31 -10.92
CA THR A 123 -7.56 -1.28 -12.38
C THR A 123 -6.23 -1.88 -12.83
N GLY A 124 -5.13 -1.47 -12.19
CA GLY A 124 -3.79 -1.99 -12.49
C GLY A 124 -3.69 -3.48 -12.22
N MET A 125 -4.14 -3.93 -11.06
CA MET A 125 -4.14 -5.34 -10.67
C MET A 125 -4.94 -6.19 -11.65
N THR A 126 -6.16 -5.79 -12.02
CA THR A 126 -7.00 -6.49 -12.99
C THR A 126 -6.35 -6.51 -14.39
N PHE A 127 -5.79 -5.39 -14.83
CA PHE A 127 -5.10 -5.32 -16.13
C PHE A 127 -3.93 -6.31 -16.19
N PHE A 128 -3.01 -6.27 -15.22
CA PHE A 128 -1.81 -7.11 -15.22
C PHE A 128 -2.11 -8.59 -14.94
N SER A 129 -3.17 -8.90 -14.21
CA SER A 129 -3.61 -10.28 -14.03
C SER A 129 -4.14 -10.92 -15.34
N ASN A 130 -4.69 -10.09 -16.24
CA ASN A 130 -5.25 -10.54 -17.52
C ASN A 130 -4.21 -10.56 -18.66
N VAL A 131 -3.24 -9.64 -18.67
CA VAL A 131 -2.22 -9.55 -19.73
C VAL A 131 -1.21 -10.69 -19.65
N GLY A 132 -0.90 -11.19 -18.46
CA GLY A 132 0.16 -12.20 -18.24
C GLY A 132 -0.14 -13.59 -18.82
N GLY A 133 -1.39 -13.93 -19.11
CA GLY A 133 -1.76 -15.31 -19.45
C GLY A 133 -1.36 -16.33 -18.37
N GLY A 134 -1.55 -17.63 -18.61
CA GLY A 134 -1.28 -18.66 -17.59
C GLY A 134 0.19 -18.73 -17.14
N SER A 135 1.15 -18.69 -18.08
CA SER A 135 2.58 -18.90 -17.81
C SER A 135 3.36 -17.65 -17.36
N HIS A 136 2.86 -16.44 -17.62
CA HIS A 136 3.57 -15.18 -17.32
C HIS A 136 2.85 -14.28 -16.32
N ARG A 137 1.81 -14.80 -15.67
CA ARG A 137 1.01 -14.03 -14.70
C ARG A 137 1.87 -13.50 -13.53
N GLY A 138 2.82 -14.30 -13.04
CA GLY A 138 3.74 -13.89 -11.99
C GLY A 138 4.60 -12.69 -12.39
N THR A 139 5.18 -12.73 -13.60
CA THR A 139 6.00 -11.62 -14.12
C THR A 139 5.19 -10.34 -14.30
N SER A 140 3.96 -10.45 -14.83
CA SER A 140 3.07 -9.30 -15.00
C SER A 140 2.69 -8.66 -13.66
N MET A 141 2.36 -9.49 -12.66
CA MET A 141 2.06 -9.01 -11.30
C MET A 141 3.29 -8.41 -10.62
N ALA A 142 4.49 -8.91 -10.90
CA ALA A 142 5.73 -8.29 -10.41
C ALA A 142 5.95 -6.89 -10.98
N VAL A 143 5.66 -6.67 -12.27
CA VAL A 143 5.71 -5.35 -12.92
C VAL A 143 4.71 -4.39 -12.27
N PHE A 144 3.48 -4.83 -12.04
CA PHE A 144 2.46 -4.05 -11.33
C PHE A 144 2.92 -3.67 -9.92
N SER A 145 3.42 -4.65 -9.16
CA SER A 145 3.90 -4.42 -7.78
C SER A 145 5.08 -3.47 -7.73
N ALA A 146 6.01 -3.58 -8.68
CA ALA A 146 7.15 -2.66 -8.80
C ALA A 146 6.69 -1.23 -9.10
N ALA A 147 5.72 -1.04 -10.01
CA ALA A 147 5.16 0.27 -10.30
C ALA A 147 4.44 0.86 -9.08
N LEU A 148 3.62 0.05 -8.40
CA LEU A 148 2.86 0.47 -7.21
C LEU A 148 3.79 0.87 -6.06
N LEU A 149 4.70 -0.03 -5.66
CA LEU A 149 5.63 0.20 -4.55
C LEU A 149 6.66 1.27 -4.88
N GLY A 150 7.14 1.31 -6.13
CA GLY A 150 8.02 2.37 -6.62
C GLY A 150 7.38 3.75 -6.55
N GLY A 151 6.10 3.88 -6.95
CA GLY A 151 5.35 5.12 -6.79
C GLY A 151 5.22 5.53 -5.31
N GLN A 152 4.90 4.59 -4.43
CA GLN A 152 4.81 4.84 -2.98
C GLN A 152 6.15 5.28 -2.35
N ALA A 153 7.27 4.76 -2.86
CA ALA A 153 8.60 5.12 -2.38
C ALA A 153 9.05 6.49 -2.92
N VAL A 154 8.90 6.72 -4.22
CA VAL A 154 9.39 7.94 -4.88
C VAL A 154 8.50 9.14 -4.61
N GLY A 155 7.18 8.93 -4.47
CA GLY A 155 6.22 10.01 -4.28
C GLY A 155 6.56 10.97 -3.13
N PRO A 156 6.70 10.49 -1.89
CA PRO A 156 7.05 11.34 -0.76
C PRO A 156 8.37 12.09 -0.93
N ALA A 157 9.39 11.45 -1.53
CA ALA A 157 10.69 12.09 -1.80
C ALA A 157 10.55 13.25 -2.80
N VAL A 158 9.82 13.03 -3.90
CA VAL A 158 9.54 14.07 -4.89
C VAL A 158 8.71 15.20 -4.28
N ALA A 159 7.69 14.87 -3.50
CA ALA A 159 6.86 15.87 -2.83
C ALA A 159 7.67 16.76 -1.88
N GLY A 160 8.55 16.14 -1.07
CA GLY A 160 9.41 16.87 -0.15
C GLY A 160 10.39 17.81 -0.88
N LEU A 161 10.99 17.35 -1.98
CA LEU A 161 11.86 18.17 -2.81
C LEU A 161 11.12 19.34 -3.47
N LEU A 162 9.93 19.09 -4.03
CA LEU A 162 9.11 20.14 -4.62
C LEU A 162 8.67 21.17 -3.56
N SER A 163 8.31 20.71 -2.38
CA SER A 163 7.91 21.58 -1.28
C SER A 163 9.05 22.49 -0.81
N SER A 164 10.30 22.02 -0.81
CA SER A 164 11.45 22.85 -0.46
C SER A 164 11.69 24.00 -1.43
N TRP A 165 11.15 23.94 -2.65
CA TRP A 165 11.28 25.01 -3.65
C TRP A 165 10.12 26.01 -3.64
N GLY A 166 8.91 25.57 -3.39
CA GLY A 166 7.72 26.43 -3.52
C GLY A 166 6.62 26.16 -2.48
N GLY A 167 6.93 25.41 -1.42
CA GLY A 167 5.98 25.04 -0.38
C GLY A 167 5.07 23.88 -0.80
N TRP A 168 4.31 23.38 0.17
CA TRP A 168 3.45 22.21 -0.01
C TRP A 168 2.35 22.40 -1.05
N ARG A 169 1.84 23.64 -1.21
CA ARG A 169 0.83 23.96 -2.24
C ARG A 169 1.40 23.78 -3.64
N PHE A 170 2.61 24.27 -3.88
CA PHE A 170 3.30 24.08 -5.15
C PHE A 170 3.50 22.60 -5.47
N ALA A 171 3.96 21.80 -4.50
CA ALA A 171 4.11 20.36 -4.69
C ALA A 171 2.78 19.69 -5.07
N MET A 172 1.66 20.07 -4.44
CA MET A 172 0.34 19.54 -4.77
C MET A 172 -0.17 19.99 -6.14
N PHE A 173 0.12 21.23 -6.58
CA PHE A 173 -0.22 21.67 -7.94
C PHE A 173 0.58 20.93 -9.01
N VAL A 174 1.87 20.68 -8.76
CA VAL A 174 2.70 19.83 -9.64
C VAL A 174 2.12 18.41 -9.69
N GLY A 175 1.73 17.83 -8.54
CA GLY A 175 1.07 16.54 -8.49
C GLY A 175 -0.24 16.52 -9.30
N ALA A 176 -1.06 17.55 -9.17
CA ALA A 176 -2.28 17.71 -9.96
C ALA A 176 -1.99 17.78 -11.46
N ALA A 177 -0.94 18.52 -11.87
CA ALA A 177 -0.51 18.61 -13.26
C ALA A 177 -0.01 17.27 -13.82
N ILE A 178 0.77 16.51 -13.05
CA ILE A 178 1.20 15.14 -13.41
C ILE A 178 0.00 14.21 -13.62
N ALA A 179 -0.96 14.23 -12.71
CA ALA A 179 -2.15 13.40 -12.82
C ALA A 179 -3.07 13.83 -13.98
N ALA A 180 -3.21 15.13 -14.21
CA ALA A 180 -3.95 15.67 -15.36
C ALA A 180 -3.28 15.29 -16.69
N ALA A 181 -1.97 15.43 -16.79
CA ALA A 181 -1.19 15.00 -17.97
C ALA A 181 -1.35 13.48 -18.20
N THR A 182 -1.32 12.67 -17.14
CA THR A 182 -1.59 11.24 -17.21
C THR A 182 -2.99 10.95 -17.74
N THR A 183 -4.01 11.72 -17.34
CA THR A 183 -5.36 11.61 -17.86
C THR A 183 -5.40 11.88 -19.36
N VAL A 184 -4.79 12.97 -19.83
CA VAL A 184 -4.76 13.36 -21.25
C VAL A 184 -4.06 12.27 -22.08
N VAL A 185 -2.90 11.78 -21.62
CA VAL A 185 -2.17 10.70 -22.30
C VAL A 185 -3.01 9.42 -22.38
N LEU A 186 -3.65 9.03 -21.29
CA LEU A 186 -4.53 7.85 -21.27
C LEU A 186 -5.74 8.01 -22.21
N LEU A 187 -6.30 9.17 -22.38
CA LEU A 187 -7.43 9.40 -23.28
C LEU A 187 -6.98 9.55 -24.74
N GLY A 188 -5.79 10.15 -25.00
CA GLY A 188 -5.28 10.45 -26.34
C GLY A 188 -4.73 9.23 -27.10
N VAL A 189 -4.22 8.21 -26.40
CA VAL A 189 -3.69 7.00 -27.07
C VAL A 189 -4.85 6.17 -27.61
N ARG A 190 -4.83 5.82 -28.91
CA ARG A 190 -5.85 4.93 -29.52
C ARG A 190 -5.72 3.53 -28.95
N SER A 191 -6.82 2.97 -28.42
CA SER A 191 -6.86 1.60 -27.89
C SER A 191 -6.76 0.58 -29.01
N SER A 192 -5.82 -0.33 -28.94
CA SER A 192 -5.92 -1.59 -29.63
C SER A 192 -7.11 -2.40 -29.04
N ARG A 193 -7.74 -3.23 -29.90
CA ARG A 193 -8.93 -4.01 -29.53
C ARG A 193 -8.69 -4.80 -28.26
N ARG A 194 -9.71 -4.84 -27.38
CA ARG A 194 -9.78 -5.69 -26.17
C ARG A 194 -9.37 -7.11 -26.57
N PRO A 195 -8.34 -7.72 -25.91
CA PRO A 195 -8.20 -9.17 -26.00
C PRO A 195 -9.51 -9.77 -25.47
N PRO A 196 -10.09 -10.78 -26.12
CA PRO A 196 -11.24 -11.48 -25.58
C PRO A 196 -10.86 -11.95 -24.17
N ALA A 197 -11.72 -11.68 -23.20
CA ALA A 197 -11.62 -12.32 -21.89
C ALA A 197 -11.65 -13.82 -22.18
N THR A 198 -10.52 -14.50 -22.02
CA THR A 198 -10.52 -15.96 -22.07
C THR A 198 -11.44 -16.43 -20.96
N PRO A 199 -12.53 -17.14 -21.31
CA PRO A 199 -13.36 -17.74 -20.28
C PRO A 199 -12.44 -18.59 -19.39
N ARG A 200 -12.62 -18.49 -18.09
CA ARG A 200 -12.01 -19.45 -17.17
C ARG A 200 -12.60 -20.83 -17.49
N THR A 201 -12.08 -21.48 -18.53
CA THR A 201 -12.41 -22.86 -18.89
C THR A 201 -11.39 -23.75 -18.21
N GLY A 202 -11.83 -24.36 -17.14
CA GLY A 202 -11.20 -25.46 -16.46
C GLY A 202 -11.58 -25.44 -14.98
N PRO A 203 -12.16 -26.51 -14.44
CA PRO A 203 -12.17 -26.69 -12.99
C PRO A 203 -10.71 -26.70 -12.53
N PRO A 204 -10.38 -26.12 -11.35
CA PRO A 204 -9.06 -26.28 -10.79
C PRO A 204 -8.75 -27.77 -10.67
N PRO A 205 -7.45 -28.18 -10.85
CA PRO A 205 -7.08 -29.57 -10.66
C PRO A 205 -7.54 -30.03 -9.26
N PRO A 206 -8.05 -31.26 -9.13
CA PRO A 206 -8.46 -31.80 -7.85
C PRO A 206 -7.24 -31.74 -6.92
N SER A 207 -7.35 -30.99 -5.85
CA SER A 207 -6.39 -31.04 -4.77
C SER A 207 -6.67 -32.31 -3.98
N ASP A 208 -5.66 -33.17 -3.81
CA ASP A 208 -5.74 -34.34 -2.95
C ASP A 208 -6.03 -33.89 -1.49
N GLY A 209 -7.27 -34.06 -1.09
CA GLY A 209 -7.77 -33.95 0.27
C GLY A 209 -8.18 -32.54 0.73
N PRO A 210 -9.36 -32.43 1.35
CA PRO A 210 -9.82 -31.18 1.95
C PRO A 210 -9.01 -30.91 3.21
N ALA A 211 -8.04 -30.00 3.13
CA ALA A 211 -7.60 -29.31 4.32
C ALA A 211 -8.78 -28.41 4.75
N THR A 212 -9.65 -28.93 5.63
CA THR A 212 -10.64 -28.07 6.28
C THR A 212 -9.90 -26.95 6.97
N PRO A 213 -10.08 -25.69 6.57
CA PRO A 213 -9.36 -24.59 7.19
C PRO A 213 -9.70 -24.57 8.66
N ARG A 214 -8.70 -24.71 9.52
CA ARG A 214 -8.93 -24.50 10.95
C ARG A 214 -9.37 -23.07 11.10
N VAL A 215 -10.61 -22.83 11.47
CA VAL A 215 -11.23 -21.49 11.61
C VAL A 215 -10.33 -20.55 12.40
N GLY A 216 -9.60 -21.07 13.40
CA GLY A 216 -8.62 -20.32 14.18
C GLY A 216 -7.44 -19.78 13.37
N SER A 217 -6.95 -20.50 12.34
CA SER A 217 -5.80 -20.05 11.51
C SER A 217 -6.19 -18.86 10.64
N LEU A 218 -7.40 -18.85 10.08
CA LEU A 218 -7.90 -17.72 9.29
C LEU A 218 -8.10 -16.46 10.15
N ALA A 219 -8.64 -16.60 11.36
CA ALA A 219 -8.81 -15.49 12.29
C ALA A 219 -7.44 -14.87 12.68
N VAL A 220 -6.42 -15.70 12.92
CA VAL A 220 -5.06 -15.22 13.20
C VAL A 220 -4.51 -14.42 12.02
N LEU A 221 -4.66 -14.91 10.79
CA LEU A 221 -4.17 -14.20 9.61
C LEU A 221 -4.91 -12.87 9.39
N GLN A 222 -6.20 -12.81 9.71
CA GLN A 222 -6.95 -11.55 9.70
C GLN A 222 -6.42 -10.58 10.78
N THR A 223 -6.07 -11.07 11.98
CA THR A 223 -5.42 -10.25 13.02
C THR A 223 -4.07 -9.71 12.57
N VAL A 224 -3.28 -10.51 11.85
CA VAL A 224 -2.02 -10.05 11.23
C VAL A 224 -2.29 -8.93 10.23
N SER A 225 -3.29 -9.08 9.37
CA SER A 225 -3.67 -8.03 8.42
C SER A 225 -4.04 -6.73 9.13
N PHE A 226 -4.92 -6.83 10.12
CA PHE A 226 -5.32 -5.68 10.94
C PHE A 226 -4.10 -4.98 11.56
N ALA A 227 -3.23 -5.72 12.25
CA ALA A 227 -2.06 -5.17 12.96
C ALA A 227 -1.08 -4.46 12.02
N VAL A 228 -0.78 -5.06 10.86
CA VAL A 228 0.17 -4.49 9.90
C VAL A 228 -0.41 -3.26 9.20
N PHE A 229 -1.68 -3.28 8.83
CA PHE A 229 -2.33 -2.12 8.20
C PHE A 229 -2.61 -0.99 9.20
N LEU A 230 -2.94 -1.31 10.45
CA LEU A 230 -2.99 -0.34 11.55
C LEU A 230 -1.65 0.39 11.67
N THR A 231 -0.56 -0.38 11.72
CA THR A 231 0.80 0.17 11.77
C THR A 231 1.12 1.03 10.56
N LEU A 232 0.77 0.57 9.36
CA LEU A 232 1.03 1.27 8.09
C LEU A 232 0.36 2.65 8.05
N GLY A 233 -0.87 2.76 8.51
CA GLY A 233 -1.59 4.03 8.54
C GLY A 233 -1.08 4.96 9.63
N ALA A 234 -0.94 4.46 10.85
CA ALA A 234 -0.58 5.25 12.01
C ALA A 234 0.89 5.72 12.01
N VAL A 235 1.82 4.83 11.69
CA VAL A 235 3.24 5.11 11.89
C VAL A 235 3.86 5.77 10.66
N PRO A 236 4.11 5.10 9.52
CA PRO A 236 4.82 5.73 8.40
C PRO A 236 3.99 6.78 7.66
N GLN A 237 2.65 6.70 7.66
CA GLN A 237 1.82 7.65 6.93
C GLN A 237 1.34 8.84 7.78
N THR A 238 1.51 8.80 9.10
CA THR A 238 1.04 9.86 9.99
C THR A 238 2.13 10.33 10.96
N LEU A 239 2.58 9.50 11.88
CA LEU A 239 3.45 9.95 12.98
C LEU A 239 4.93 10.11 12.58
N VAL A 240 5.46 9.29 11.69
CA VAL A 240 6.86 9.40 11.24
C VAL A 240 7.17 10.77 10.64
N PRO A 241 6.37 11.32 9.69
CA PRO A 241 6.64 12.67 9.19
C PRO A 241 6.49 13.75 10.26
N LEU A 242 5.53 13.62 11.19
CA LEU A 242 5.36 14.57 12.29
C LEU A 242 6.56 14.59 13.24
N ILE A 243 7.07 13.42 13.64
CA ILE A 243 8.28 13.33 14.47
C ILE A 243 9.48 13.96 13.76
N GLY A 244 9.64 13.70 12.46
CA GLY A 244 10.70 14.31 11.67
C GLY A 244 10.65 15.83 11.69
N ALA A 245 9.45 16.39 11.60
CA ALA A 245 9.23 17.83 11.57
C ALA A 245 9.27 18.50 12.95
N ASP A 246 8.59 17.91 13.96
CA ASP A 246 8.33 18.57 15.22
C ASP A 246 9.39 18.27 16.29
N ASP A 247 10.00 17.08 16.24
CA ASP A 247 10.99 16.66 17.25
C ASP A 247 12.43 16.72 16.75
N LEU A 248 12.64 16.54 15.44
CA LEU A 248 13.98 16.54 14.84
C LEU A 248 14.25 17.81 14.01
N ASP A 249 13.26 18.71 13.91
CA ASP A 249 13.33 19.96 13.14
C ASP A 249 13.81 19.75 11.69
N LEU A 250 13.37 18.65 11.08
CA LEU A 250 13.74 18.32 9.71
C LEU A 250 12.85 19.06 8.70
N GLY A 251 13.47 19.58 7.66
CA GLY A 251 12.75 20.15 6.53
C GLY A 251 12.00 19.04 5.73
N THR A 252 10.95 19.45 5.02
CA THR A 252 10.04 18.56 4.26
C THR A 252 10.80 17.69 3.25
N ALA A 253 11.89 18.20 2.65
CA ALA A 253 12.75 17.43 1.74
C ALA A 253 13.42 16.24 2.45
N ALA A 254 13.98 16.45 3.65
CA ALA A 254 14.63 15.40 4.42
C ALA A 254 13.60 14.33 4.86
N ILE A 255 12.42 14.75 5.30
CA ILE A 255 11.30 13.85 5.65
C ILE A 255 10.87 13.04 4.43
N GLY A 256 10.68 13.68 3.29
CA GLY A 256 10.31 13.01 2.05
C GLY A 256 11.34 11.97 1.60
N LEU A 257 12.63 12.31 1.68
CA LEU A 257 13.73 11.38 1.35
C LEU A 257 13.76 10.19 2.33
N ALA A 258 13.60 10.41 3.62
CA ALA A 258 13.56 9.34 4.62
C ALA A 258 12.39 8.38 4.38
N LEU A 259 11.20 8.91 4.05
CA LEU A 259 10.04 8.10 3.65
C LEU A 259 10.31 7.33 2.34
N GLY A 260 11.03 7.94 1.40
CA GLY A 260 11.49 7.29 0.17
C GLY A 260 12.41 6.11 0.46
N VAL A 261 13.39 6.29 1.34
CA VAL A 261 14.28 5.21 1.82
C VAL A 261 13.46 4.09 2.48
N GLY A 262 12.48 4.44 3.33
CA GLY A 262 11.55 3.47 3.90
C GLY A 262 10.74 2.72 2.84
N GLY A 263 10.23 3.43 1.83
CA GLY A 263 9.52 2.81 0.71
C GLY A 263 10.38 1.83 -0.09
N PHE A 264 11.64 2.19 -0.35
CA PHE A 264 12.61 1.31 -1.01
C PHE A 264 12.98 0.11 -0.13
N ALA A 265 13.20 0.32 1.18
CA ALA A 265 13.41 -0.75 2.15
C ALA A 265 12.23 -1.74 2.18
N ARG A 266 11.00 -1.22 2.10
CA ARG A 266 9.79 -2.05 2.00
C ARG A 266 9.75 -2.89 0.72
N PHE A 267 10.15 -2.31 -0.41
CA PHE A 267 10.26 -3.04 -1.67
C PHE A 267 11.26 -4.19 -1.56
N LEU A 268 12.46 -3.92 -1.03
CA LEU A 268 13.48 -4.95 -0.77
C LEU A 268 12.97 -6.01 0.23
N GLY A 269 12.33 -5.56 1.32
CA GLY A 269 11.74 -6.44 2.32
C GLY A 269 10.72 -7.40 1.73
N THR A 270 9.90 -6.95 0.79
CA THR A 270 8.94 -7.82 0.09
C THR A 270 9.63 -8.93 -0.71
N ILE A 271 10.75 -8.63 -1.38
CA ILE A 271 11.53 -9.61 -2.13
C ILE A 271 12.20 -10.61 -1.16
N VAL A 272 12.87 -10.10 -0.14
CA VAL A 272 13.56 -10.93 0.87
C VAL A 272 12.57 -11.81 1.64
N GLY A 273 11.43 -11.25 2.03
CA GLY A 273 10.37 -11.97 2.73
C GLY A 273 9.75 -13.10 1.90
N GLY A 274 9.55 -12.88 0.59
CA GLY A 274 9.13 -13.92 -0.34
C GLY A 274 10.15 -15.06 -0.38
N TRP A 275 11.43 -14.73 -0.64
CA TRP A 275 12.51 -15.71 -0.68
C TRP A 275 12.68 -16.48 0.65
N LEU A 276 12.57 -15.79 1.78
CA LEU A 276 12.65 -16.41 3.11
C LEU A 276 11.48 -17.36 3.36
N SER A 277 10.27 -16.95 2.97
CA SER A 277 9.04 -17.73 3.07
C SER A 277 9.08 -19.01 2.23
N ASP A 278 9.78 -18.99 1.08
CA ASP A 278 9.92 -20.16 0.20
C ASP A 278 11.00 -21.14 0.70
N ARG A 279 12.06 -20.66 1.38
CA ARG A 279 13.15 -21.48 1.90
C ARG A 279 12.92 -22.02 3.31
N MET A 280 12.20 -21.29 4.13
CA MET A 280 11.83 -21.70 5.48
C MET A 280 10.34 -22.07 5.52
N SER A 281 9.82 -22.45 6.68
CA SER A 281 8.36 -22.51 6.80
C SER A 281 7.77 -21.11 6.76
N ARG A 282 6.58 -20.97 6.17
CA ARG A 282 5.89 -19.66 6.08
C ARG A 282 5.70 -18.99 7.44
N LYS A 283 5.43 -19.78 8.48
CA LYS A 283 5.35 -19.33 9.87
C LYS A 283 6.69 -18.83 10.38
N ALA A 284 7.81 -19.49 10.03
CA ALA A 284 9.14 -19.08 10.42
C ALA A 284 9.61 -17.77 9.76
N ALA A 285 9.00 -17.36 8.64
CA ALA A 285 9.20 -16.05 8.06
C ALA A 285 8.26 -15.01 8.69
N LEU A 286 6.98 -15.34 8.87
CA LEU A 286 5.95 -14.41 9.34
C LEU A 286 6.22 -13.88 10.75
N VAL A 287 6.50 -14.79 11.70
CA VAL A 287 6.60 -14.43 13.13
C VAL A 287 7.79 -13.51 13.41
N PRO A 288 9.02 -13.82 12.97
CA PRO A 288 10.15 -12.90 13.14
C PRO A 288 9.93 -11.57 12.42
N GLY A 289 9.30 -11.57 11.23
CA GLY A 289 8.96 -10.34 10.53
C GLY A 289 8.09 -9.41 11.35
N LEU A 290 7.03 -9.93 11.97
CA LEU A 290 6.17 -9.14 12.87
C LEU A 290 6.93 -8.64 14.12
N MET A 291 7.80 -9.46 14.70
CA MET A 291 8.61 -9.08 15.87
C MET A 291 9.63 -7.99 15.53
N VAL A 292 10.32 -8.10 14.39
CA VAL A 292 11.24 -7.07 13.90
C VAL A 292 10.50 -5.76 13.61
N GLN A 293 9.31 -5.86 13.01
CA GLN A 293 8.47 -4.67 12.78
C GLN A 293 8.04 -4.03 14.10
N ALA A 294 7.63 -4.82 15.09
CA ALA A 294 7.29 -4.33 16.43
C ALA A 294 8.47 -3.64 17.12
N GLY A 295 9.67 -4.22 17.01
CA GLY A 295 10.91 -3.62 17.53
C GLY A 295 11.24 -2.30 16.85
N GLY A 296 11.11 -2.22 15.51
CA GLY A 296 11.29 -0.97 14.78
C GLY A 296 10.32 0.13 15.22
N VAL A 297 9.05 -0.22 15.45
CA VAL A 297 8.05 0.72 15.98
C VAL A 297 8.37 1.12 17.42
N ALA A 298 8.79 0.18 18.27
CA ALA A 298 9.14 0.44 19.68
C ALA A 298 10.33 1.41 19.81
N LEU A 299 11.26 1.44 18.85
CA LEU A 299 12.35 2.43 18.84
C LEU A 299 11.83 3.88 18.81
N LEU A 300 10.68 4.12 18.18
CA LEU A 300 10.06 5.45 18.11
C LEU A 300 9.44 5.89 19.44
N ALA A 301 9.25 4.98 20.40
CA ALA A 301 8.81 5.30 21.76
C ALA A 301 9.90 6.00 22.57
N LEU A 302 11.15 5.82 22.21
CA LEU A 302 12.31 6.47 22.85
C LEU A 302 12.44 7.93 22.38
N ARG A 303 13.31 8.70 23.04
CA ARG A 303 13.65 10.05 22.57
C ARG A 303 14.19 9.98 21.14
N PRO A 304 13.63 10.73 20.19
CA PRO A 304 14.03 10.64 18.80
C PRO A 304 15.41 11.29 18.62
N THR A 305 16.34 10.47 18.17
CA THR A 305 17.55 10.95 17.49
C THR A 305 17.37 10.66 16.00
N LEU A 306 18.06 11.40 15.15
CA LEU A 306 18.00 11.16 13.70
C LEU A 306 18.35 9.71 13.36
N ALA A 307 19.36 9.14 14.02
CA ALA A 307 19.77 7.76 13.81
C ALA A 307 18.68 6.75 14.23
N ALA A 308 18.07 6.92 15.40
CA ALA A 308 17.01 6.05 15.88
C ALA A 308 15.75 6.14 14.98
N TRP A 309 15.38 7.35 14.56
CA TRP A 309 14.25 7.59 13.67
C TRP A 309 14.44 6.94 12.29
N LEU A 310 15.62 7.15 11.65
CA LEU A 310 15.95 6.51 10.37
C LEU A 310 16.03 4.99 10.50
N SER A 311 16.66 4.48 11.56
CA SER A 311 16.75 3.04 11.83
C SER A 311 15.37 2.42 12.00
N ALA A 312 14.47 3.07 12.74
CA ALA A 312 13.09 2.62 12.93
C ALA A 312 12.35 2.54 11.57
N ILE A 313 12.46 3.58 10.73
CA ILE A 313 11.86 3.60 9.38
C ILE A 313 12.36 2.42 8.55
N VAL A 314 13.66 2.18 8.51
CA VAL A 314 14.26 1.10 7.71
C VAL A 314 13.88 -0.27 8.26
N ILE A 315 14.01 -0.50 9.56
CA ILE A 315 13.72 -1.78 10.21
C ILE A 315 12.27 -2.18 10.02
N MET A 316 11.32 -1.29 10.35
CA MET A 316 9.89 -1.59 10.21
C MET A 316 9.48 -1.77 8.75
N SER A 317 10.13 -1.07 7.82
CA SER A 317 9.84 -1.16 6.40
C SER A 317 10.36 -2.45 5.78
N LEU A 318 11.59 -2.85 6.10
CA LEU A 318 12.17 -4.15 5.69
C LEU A 318 11.32 -5.33 6.17
N ALA A 319 10.77 -5.23 7.39
CA ALA A 319 9.95 -6.28 8.00
C ALA A 319 8.48 -6.30 7.53
N SER A 320 8.06 -5.39 6.64
CA SER A 320 6.65 -5.27 6.22
C SER A 320 6.17 -6.35 5.23
N PHE A 321 6.95 -7.40 5.01
CA PHE A 321 6.59 -8.56 4.19
C PHE A 321 5.55 -9.50 4.84
N ALA A 322 5.14 -9.24 6.06
CA ALA A 322 4.17 -10.08 6.77
C ALA A 322 2.82 -10.21 6.00
N VAL A 323 2.36 -9.15 5.33
CA VAL A 323 1.09 -9.19 4.55
C VAL A 323 1.15 -10.15 3.36
N PRO A 324 2.15 -10.07 2.44
CA PRO A 324 2.24 -11.04 1.35
C PRO A 324 2.45 -12.47 1.84
N VAL A 325 3.24 -12.70 2.89
CA VAL A 325 3.42 -14.03 3.48
C VAL A 325 2.12 -14.56 4.07
N ALA A 326 1.37 -13.75 4.81
CA ALA A 326 0.07 -14.15 5.35
C ALA A 326 -0.95 -14.48 4.24
N ALA A 327 -0.97 -13.69 3.15
CA ALA A 327 -1.81 -13.95 1.99
C ALA A 327 -1.47 -15.29 1.30
N THR A 328 -0.19 -15.64 1.26
CA THR A 328 0.24 -16.94 0.73
C THR A 328 -0.21 -18.09 1.62
N ILE A 329 -0.11 -17.95 2.96
CA ILE A 329 -0.64 -18.95 3.90
C ILE A 329 -2.14 -19.17 3.69
N ILE A 330 -2.92 -18.10 3.47
CA ILE A 330 -4.36 -18.23 3.16
C ILE A 330 -4.55 -19.08 1.90
N GLY A 331 -3.76 -18.85 0.86
CA GLY A 331 -3.80 -19.66 -0.36
C GLY A 331 -3.53 -21.14 -0.12
N ASP A 332 -2.58 -21.44 0.78
CA ASP A 332 -2.16 -22.83 1.07
C ASP A 332 -3.20 -23.60 1.92
N ILE A 333 -3.91 -22.92 2.84
CA ILE A 333 -4.82 -23.57 3.81
C ILE A 333 -6.30 -23.48 3.41
N THR A 334 -6.62 -22.83 2.30
CA THR A 334 -7.99 -22.57 1.87
C THR A 334 -8.30 -23.33 0.57
N ASP A 335 -9.50 -23.89 0.48
CA ASP A 335 -10.00 -24.51 -0.75
C ASP A 335 -9.89 -23.50 -1.92
N PRO A 336 -9.40 -23.93 -3.11
CA PRO A 336 -9.24 -23.09 -4.29
C PRO A 336 -10.48 -22.27 -4.67
N SER A 337 -11.68 -22.81 -4.41
CA SER A 337 -12.96 -22.12 -4.66
C SER A 337 -13.22 -20.96 -3.70
N GLN A 338 -12.62 -20.97 -2.53
CA GLN A 338 -12.83 -19.98 -1.45
C GLN A 338 -11.67 -19.01 -1.25
N VAL A 339 -10.50 -19.24 -1.86
CA VAL A 339 -9.30 -18.40 -1.69
C VAL A 339 -9.61 -16.93 -1.94
N GLY A 340 -10.35 -16.62 -3.02
CA GLY A 340 -10.73 -15.24 -3.33
C GLY A 340 -11.54 -14.56 -2.23
N THR A 341 -12.50 -15.29 -1.65
CA THR A 341 -13.34 -14.80 -0.55
C THR A 341 -12.51 -14.56 0.71
N GLN A 342 -11.60 -15.47 1.05
CA GLN A 342 -10.76 -15.34 2.25
C GLN A 342 -9.73 -14.22 2.10
N LEU A 343 -9.13 -14.05 0.93
CA LEU A 343 -8.25 -12.91 0.65
C LEU A 343 -9.01 -11.58 0.68
N GLY A 344 -10.26 -11.56 0.20
CA GLY A 344 -11.14 -10.40 0.31
C GLY A 344 -11.41 -10.02 1.77
N ARG A 345 -11.74 -10.99 2.62
CA ARG A 345 -11.92 -10.78 4.06
C ARG A 345 -10.63 -10.31 4.76
N PHE A 346 -9.50 -10.94 4.42
CA PHE A 346 -8.18 -10.55 4.93
C PHE A 346 -7.87 -9.08 4.61
N ARG A 347 -8.13 -8.66 3.38
CA ARG A 347 -7.94 -7.27 2.95
C ARG A 347 -8.90 -6.32 3.65
N PHE A 348 -10.18 -6.66 3.73
CA PHE A 348 -11.20 -5.86 4.41
C PHE A 348 -10.85 -5.61 5.88
N VAL A 349 -10.42 -6.65 6.62
CA VAL A 349 -9.98 -6.50 8.01
C VAL A 349 -8.71 -5.64 8.10
N GLY A 350 -7.80 -5.75 7.13
CA GLY A 350 -6.66 -4.85 7.00
C GLY A 350 -7.08 -3.40 6.81
N ASP A 351 -8.04 -3.13 5.94
CA ASP A 351 -8.55 -1.77 5.70
C ASP A 351 -9.20 -1.17 6.95
N ILE A 352 -9.88 -1.98 7.79
CA ILE A 352 -10.33 -1.53 9.12
C ILE A 352 -9.13 -1.11 9.98
N GLY A 353 -8.03 -1.87 9.96
CA GLY A 353 -6.78 -1.48 10.62
C GLY A 353 -6.21 -0.16 10.09
N LEU A 354 -6.21 0.02 8.77
CA LEU A 354 -5.74 1.25 8.12
C LEU A 354 -6.59 2.48 8.48
N ILE A 355 -7.89 2.29 8.71
CA ILE A 355 -8.82 3.34 9.15
C ILE A 355 -8.63 3.66 10.63
N THR A 356 -8.61 2.63 11.48
CA THR A 356 -8.59 2.81 12.94
C THR A 356 -7.22 3.17 13.48
N GLY A 357 -6.14 2.71 12.82
CA GLY A 357 -4.77 2.94 13.26
C GLY A 357 -4.42 4.42 13.43
N PRO A 358 -4.50 5.24 12.37
CA PRO A 358 -4.19 6.66 12.50
C PRO A 358 -5.05 7.37 13.54
N LEU A 359 -6.34 7.02 13.61
CA LEU A 359 -7.26 7.61 14.56
C LEU A 359 -6.88 7.34 16.01
N VAL A 360 -6.72 6.05 16.35
CA VAL A 360 -6.44 5.62 17.73
C VAL A 360 -5.03 6.04 18.16
N VAL A 361 -4.03 5.84 17.28
CA VAL A 361 -2.64 6.08 17.65
C VAL A 361 -2.34 7.57 17.71
N SER A 362 -2.95 8.40 16.85
CA SER A 362 -2.81 9.86 16.95
C SER A 362 -3.51 10.42 18.19
N ALA A 363 -4.67 9.89 18.56
CA ALA A 363 -5.34 10.26 19.82
C ALA A 363 -4.50 9.90 21.05
N LEU A 364 -3.88 8.71 21.05
CA LEU A 364 -2.96 8.31 22.11
C LEU A 364 -1.71 9.21 22.15
N PHE A 365 -1.16 9.54 20.98
CA PHE A 365 0.02 10.39 20.88
C PHE A 365 -0.25 11.81 21.41
N GLU A 366 -1.39 12.39 21.05
CA GLU A 366 -1.79 13.74 21.48
C GLU A 366 -2.23 13.77 22.96
N GLY A 367 -3.01 12.77 23.42
CA GLY A 367 -3.60 12.77 24.77
C GLY A 367 -2.74 12.18 25.85
N VAL A 368 -1.91 11.17 25.56
CA VAL A 368 -1.12 10.41 26.55
C VAL A 368 0.39 10.53 26.30
N GLY A 369 0.76 10.83 25.05
CA GLY A 369 2.14 11.06 24.67
C GLY A 369 2.73 9.97 23.76
N ARG A 370 3.99 10.19 23.36
CA ARG A 370 4.72 9.39 22.38
C ARG A 370 4.83 7.92 22.77
N ALA A 371 5.44 7.66 23.94
CA ALA A 371 5.78 6.30 24.32
C ALA A 371 4.57 5.38 24.39
N PRO A 372 3.44 5.73 25.03
CA PRO A 372 2.23 4.91 25.02
C PRO A 372 1.68 4.64 23.61
N ALA A 373 1.72 5.63 22.70
CA ALA A 373 1.22 5.48 21.34
C ALA A 373 2.00 4.43 20.54
N PHE A 374 3.34 4.48 20.56
CA PHE A 374 4.17 3.51 19.84
C PHE A 374 4.21 2.14 20.52
N LEU A 375 4.22 2.09 21.85
CA LEU A 375 4.14 0.83 22.58
C LEU A 375 2.81 0.11 22.33
N PHE A 376 1.70 0.84 22.24
CA PHE A 376 0.42 0.24 21.83
C PHE A 376 0.54 -0.49 20.48
N VAL A 377 1.11 0.16 19.46
CA VAL A 377 1.30 -0.46 18.14
C VAL A 377 2.25 -1.66 18.23
N ALA A 378 3.35 -1.55 18.98
CA ALA A 378 4.29 -2.64 19.18
C ALA A 378 3.63 -3.85 19.89
N VAL A 379 2.77 -3.61 20.89
CA VAL A 379 2.00 -4.66 21.58
C VAL A 379 1.02 -5.34 20.63
N VAL A 380 0.31 -4.58 19.78
CA VAL A 380 -0.61 -5.15 18.77
C VAL A 380 0.14 -6.05 17.79
N LEU A 381 1.32 -5.63 17.29
CA LEU A 381 2.15 -6.44 16.39
C LEU A 381 2.70 -7.68 17.10
N THR A 382 3.18 -7.54 18.33
CA THR A 382 3.69 -8.64 19.15
C THR A 382 2.58 -9.65 19.46
N GLY A 383 1.38 -9.18 19.78
CA GLY A 383 0.20 -10.01 19.97
C GLY A 383 -0.14 -10.83 18.73
N ALA A 384 -0.12 -10.20 17.54
CA ALA A 384 -0.31 -10.89 16.27
C ALA A 384 0.79 -11.93 16.00
N ALA A 385 2.06 -11.64 16.36
CA ALA A 385 3.17 -12.57 16.24
C ALA A 385 3.00 -13.78 17.17
N VAL A 386 2.65 -13.56 18.43
CA VAL A 386 2.41 -14.62 19.43
C VAL A 386 1.23 -15.50 19.04
N LEU A 387 0.11 -14.91 18.58
CA LEU A 387 -1.02 -15.67 18.08
C LEU A 387 -0.64 -16.50 16.85
N SER A 388 0.13 -15.94 15.93
CA SER A 388 0.66 -16.66 14.77
C SER A 388 1.57 -17.82 15.17
N TRP A 389 2.45 -17.59 16.15
CA TRP A 389 3.31 -18.63 16.69
C TRP A 389 2.53 -19.80 17.32
N ARG A 390 1.50 -19.50 18.09
CA ARG A 390 0.74 -20.54 18.83
C ARG A 390 -0.27 -21.29 17.95
N LEU A 391 -0.94 -20.61 17.02
CA LEU A 391 -2.13 -21.13 16.37
C LEU A 391 -1.94 -21.51 14.90
N LEU A 392 -0.88 -21.00 14.20
CA LEU A 392 -0.63 -21.41 12.83
C LEU A 392 0.13 -22.74 12.78
N PRO A 393 -0.24 -23.64 11.87
CA PRO A 393 0.49 -24.88 11.64
C PRO A 393 1.88 -24.59 11.03
N ASN A 394 2.83 -25.51 11.26
CA ASN A 394 4.10 -25.49 10.55
C ASN A 394 3.87 -26.02 9.12
N SER A 395 3.48 -25.15 8.21
CA SER A 395 3.39 -25.50 6.79
C SER A 395 4.77 -25.29 6.14
N HIS A 396 5.37 -26.35 5.62
CA HIS A 396 6.50 -26.25 4.70
C HIS A 396 5.94 -25.96 3.30
N ALA A 397 6.63 -25.10 2.55
CA ALA A 397 6.39 -25.02 1.12
C ALA A 397 6.62 -26.41 0.52
N SER A 398 5.63 -26.97 -0.18
CA SER A 398 5.86 -28.19 -0.95
C SER A 398 7.01 -27.91 -1.91
N PRO A 399 8.05 -28.74 -1.98
CA PRO A 399 9.13 -28.52 -2.92
C PRO A 399 8.51 -28.49 -4.32
N VAL A 400 8.69 -27.39 -5.01
CA VAL A 400 8.40 -27.30 -6.45
C VAL A 400 9.41 -28.20 -7.14
N LEU A 401 8.96 -29.40 -7.57
CA LEU A 401 9.69 -30.29 -8.47
C LEU A 401 9.76 -29.68 -9.87
#